data_b2323a5c55ce9374d02590ec3c699091
#
_entry.id   b2323a5c55ce9374d02590ec3c699091
#
_cell.length_a   1.000
_cell.length_b   1.000
_cell.length_c   1.000
_cell.angle_alpha   90.00
_cell.angle_beta   90.00
_cell.angle_gamma   90.00
#
_symmetry.space_group_name_H-M   'P 1'
#
loop_
_entity.id
_entity.type
_entity.pdbx_description
1 polymer ?
#
loop_
_entity_poly.entity_id
_entity_poly.type
_entity_poly.pdbx_seq_one_letter_code
_entity_poly.pdbx_strand_id
1 'polypeptide(L)'
;MKKITTTFFLIFLFAFSHAQMEVGYNTTDVGAEFQWYEDGSFIGLHLATNAKLHHSFHATVGYYMAGDPTASFYYNINNGGLGVGLGYRYYTGLRPHRFFIGAKADLFTYKVGLKTQTLNIEPRTSMIFIPSLQTGYMILINDMFFITPTASVGYKTNLQSDMSIDENKAVGLFGISLGAKF
;
A
#
# COMPACT_ATOMS: atom_id res chain seq x y z
N MET A 1 -8.89 -7.64 -25.64
CA MET A 1 -7.82 -8.06 -24.74
C MET A 1 -6.39 -7.86 -25.27
N LYS A 2 -6.09 -8.12 -26.56
CA LYS A 2 -4.72 -7.95 -27.15
C LYS A 2 -4.11 -6.53 -27.02
N LYS A 3 -4.93 -5.47 -27.09
CA LYS A 3 -4.44 -4.07 -27.03
C LYS A 3 -3.93 -3.65 -25.63
N ILE A 4 -4.52 -4.18 -24.56
CA ILE A 4 -4.13 -3.84 -23.17
C ILE A 4 -2.77 -4.46 -22.85
N THR A 5 -2.52 -5.69 -23.30
CA THR A 5 -1.25 -6.39 -23.08
C THR A 5 -0.10 -5.68 -23.79
N THR A 6 -0.34 -5.17 -25.01
CA THR A 6 0.69 -4.44 -25.79
C THR A 6 1.04 -3.10 -25.13
N THR A 7 0.05 -2.38 -24.60
CA THR A 7 0.29 -1.10 -23.92
C THR A 7 1.06 -1.31 -22.62
N PHE A 8 0.74 -2.34 -21.86
CA PHE A 8 1.48 -2.70 -20.63
C PHE A 8 2.94 -3.09 -20.94
N PHE A 9 3.16 -3.83 -22.03
CA PHE A 9 4.50 -4.23 -22.46
C PHE A 9 5.32 -3.03 -22.96
N LEU A 10 4.71 -2.08 -23.65
CA LEU A 10 5.36 -0.84 -24.09
C LEU A 10 5.73 0.06 -22.91
N ILE A 11 4.88 0.21 -21.90
CA ILE A 11 5.20 0.95 -20.67
C ILE A 11 6.35 0.29 -19.92
N PHE A 12 6.36 -1.04 -19.87
CA PHE A 12 7.44 -1.81 -19.24
C PHE A 12 8.77 -1.63 -20.01
N LEU A 13 8.76 -1.68 -21.33
CA LEU A 13 9.95 -1.41 -22.17
C LEU A 13 10.45 0.04 -22.05
N PHE A 14 9.54 1.01 -21.92
CA PHE A 14 9.93 2.41 -21.71
C PHE A 14 10.60 2.62 -20.34
N ALA A 15 10.12 1.92 -19.30
CA ALA A 15 10.76 1.93 -17.98
C ALA A 15 12.18 1.33 -18.04
N PHE A 16 12.39 0.27 -18.81
CA PHE A 16 13.71 -0.33 -18.99
C PHE A 16 14.69 0.54 -19.80
N SER A 17 14.22 1.35 -20.74
CA SER A 17 15.09 2.19 -21.57
C SER A 17 15.70 3.37 -20.80
N HIS A 18 15.12 3.77 -19.68
CA HIS A 18 15.66 4.81 -18.79
C HIS A 18 16.58 4.29 -17.69
N ALA A 19 16.71 2.97 -17.54
CA ALA A 19 17.52 2.34 -16.51
C ALA A 19 19.06 2.49 -16.69
N GLN A 20 19.51 3.09 -17.78
CA GLN A 20 20.94 3.30 -18.04
C GLN A 20 21.44 4.72 -17.67
N MET A 21 20.66 5.51 -16.97
CA MET A 21 21.11 6.80 -16.51
C MET A 21 21.85 6.70 -15.19
N GLU A 22 23.07 7.21 -15.22
CA GLU A 22 24.01 7.51 -14.13
C GLU A 22 23.46 7.35 -12.71
N VAL A 23 24.26 6.75 -11.84
CA VAL A 23 24.12 6.71 -10.38
C VAL A 23 24.02 8.13 -9.81
N GLY A 24 23.00 8.85 -10.15
CA GLY A 24 22.76 10.24 -9.80
C GLY A 24 21.29 10.53 -9.53
N TYR A 25 20.93 10.64 -8.29
CA TYR A 25 19.92 11.53 -7.70
C TYR A 25 18.41 11.32 -8.00
N ASN A 26 18.01 10.77 -9.13
CA ASN A 26 16.61 10.50 -9.44
C ASN A 26 16.44 9.06 -9.91
N THR A 27 15.98 8.20 -9.04
CA THR A 27 15.66 6.81 -9.38
C THR A 27 14.19 6.57 -9.18
N THR A 28 13.65 5.62 -9.93
CA THR A 28 12.27 5.16 -9.81
C THR A 28 12.26 3.72 -9.32
N ASP A 29 11.50 3.46 -8.27
CA ASP A 29 11.31 2.13 -7.74
C ASP A 29 9.92 1.64 -8.17
N VAL A 30 9.85 0.43 -8.74
CA VAL A 30 8.59 -0.20 -9.17
C VAL A 30 8.53 -1.60 -8.56
N GLY A 31 7.43 -1.93 -7.93
CA GLY A 31 7.33 -3.21 -7.26
C GLY A 31 5.94 -3.55 -6.77
N ALA A 32 5.88 -4.56 -5.93
CA ALA A 32 4.71 -4.96 -5.17
C ALA A 32 4.90 -4.59 -3.70
N GLU A 33 3.83 -4.21 -3.06
CA GLU A 33 3.77 -3.94 -1.62
C GLU A 33 2.72 -4.83 -0.98
N PHE A 34 3.09 -5.44 0.13
CA PHE A 34 2.21 -6.21 0.98
C PHE A 34 2.22 -5.59 2.38
N GLN A 35 1.04 -5.33 2.94
CA GLN A 35 0.88 -4.78 4.29
C GLN A 35 -0.08 -5.62 5.10
N TRP A 36 0.26 -5.83 6.36
CA TRP A 36 -0.60 -6.46 7.37
C TRP A 36 -1.10 -5.40 8.34
N TYR A 37 -2.39 -5.41 8.55
CA TYR A 37 -3.11 -4.64 9.54
C TYR A 37 -3.67 -5.59 10.59
N GLU A 38 -3.99 -5.09 11.75
CA GLU A 38 -4.65 -5.89 12.80
C GLU A 38 -5.94 -6.55 12.30
N ASP A 39 -6.67 -5.87 11.42
CA ASP A 39 -7.99 -6.25 10.91
C ASP A 39 -8.02 -6.50 9.39
N GLY A 40 -6.87 -6.78 8.78
CA GLY A 40 -6.81 -7.06 7.36
C GLY A 40 -5.42 -7.08 6.75
N SER A 41 -5.38 -7.12 5.43
CA SER A 41 -4.14 -7.03 4.67
C SER A 41 -4.36 -6.27 3.37
N PHE A 42 -3.30 -5.71 2.83
CA PHE A 42 -3.30 -5.02 1.55
C PHE A 42 -2.20 -5.60 0.66
N ILE A 43 -2.53 -5.80 -0.60
CA ILE A 43 -1.58 -6.14 -1.65
C ILE A 43 -1.74 -5.17 -2.81
N GLY A 44 -0.65 -4.61 -3.29
CA GLY A 44 -0.72 -3.62 -4.35
C GLY A 44 0.59 -3.42 -5.11
N LEU A 45 0.49 -2.62 -6.15
CA LEU A 45 1.63 -2.11 -6.88
C LEU A 45 2.21 -0.92 -6.10
N HIS A 46 3.53 -0.86 -6.06
CA HIS A 46 4.32 0.19 -5.43
C HIS A 46 5.09 0.94 -6.50
N LEU A 47 4.99 2.25 -6.49
CA LEU A 47 5.76 3.15 -7.32
C LEU A 47 6.40 4.21 -6.43
N ALA A 48 7.71 4.40 -6.52
CA ALA A 48 8.38 5.46 -5.79
C ALA A 48 9.33 6.22 -6.70
N THR A 49 9.47 7.52 -6.45
CA THR A 49 10.48 8.37 -7.06
C THR A 49 11.39 8.91 -5.96
N ASN A 50 12.67 8.70 -6.13
CA ASN A 50 13.70 9.18 -5.21
C ASN A 50 14.22 10.51 -5.75
N ALA A 51 13.76 11.60 -5.16
CA ALA A 51 14.21 12.94 -5.48
C ALA A 51 15.34 13.34 -4.51
N LYS A 52 16.55 13.51 -5.01
CA LYS A 52 17.74 13.79 -4.20
C LYS A 52 18.15 12.59 -3.31
N LEU A 53 19.24 12.72 -2.57
CA LEU A 53 19.87 11.66 -1.78
C LEU A 53 19.01 11.08 -0.65
N HIS A 54 18.11 11.88 -0.12
CA HIS A 54 17.40 11.51 1.13
C HIS A 54 15.88 11.45 0.98
N HIS A 55 15.33 11.95 -0.12
CA HIS A 55 13.89 12.16 -0.26
C HIS A 55 13.27 11.17 -1.23
N SER A 56 12.21 10.51 -0.84
CA SER A 56 11.44 9.62 -1.71
C SER A 56 9.95 9.86 -1.50
N PHE A 57 9.24 9.97 -2.61
CA PHE A 57 7.78 9.98 -2.65
C PHE A 57 7.31 8.67 -3.22
N HIS A 58 6.31 8.05 -2.61
CA HIS A 58 5.78 6.80 -3.10
C HIS A 58 4.26 6.81 -3.16
N ALA A 59 3.76 6.04 -4.09
CA ALA A 59 2.34 5.78 -4.28
C ALA A 59 2.11 4.27 -4.35
N THR A 60 0.99 3.83 -3.83
CA THR A 60 0.54 2.44 -3.92
C THR A 60 -0.89 2.39 -4.42
N VAL A 61 -1.21 1.36 -5.19
CA VAL A 61 -2.58 1.06 -5.61
C VAL A 61 -2.76 -0.45 -5.58
N GLY A 62 -3.85 -0.92 -4.99
CA GLY A 62 -4.05 -2.35 -4.85
C GLY A 62 -5.39 -2.71 -4.24
N TYR A 63 -5.43 -3.88 -3.63
CA TYR A 63 -6.62 -4.45 -3.06
C TYR A 63 -6.44 -4.67 -1.56
N TYR A 64 -7.35 -4.12 -0.78
CA TYR A 64 -7.46 -4.33 0.66
C TYR A 64 -8.38 -5.51 0.92
N MET A 65 -7.92 -6.46 1.71
CA MET A 65 -8.66 -7.62 2.19
C MET A 65 -8.92 -7.41 3.68
N ALA A 66 -10.16 -7.13 4.05
CA ALA A 66 -10.52 -7.06 5.46
C ALA A 66 -10.41 -8.46 6.08
N GLY A 67 -9.77 -8.55 7.23
CA GLY A 67 -9.73 -9.75 8.05
C GLY A 67 -11.12 -10.07 8.57
N ASP A 68 -11.35 -11.34 8.90
CA ASP A 68 -12.60 -11.76 9.51
C ASP A 68 -12.69 -11.15 10.92
N PRO A 69 -13.62 -10.21 11.19
CA PRO A 69 -13.77 -9.69 12.54
C PRO A 69 -14.24 -10.85 13.41
N THR A 70 -13.36 -11.31 14.26
CA THR A 70 -13.56 -12.43 15.17
C THR A 70 -15.00 -12.52 15.68
N ALA A 71 -15.66 -13.62 15.30
CA ALA A 71 -16.74 -14.25 16.04
C ALA A 71 -18.05 -13.48 16.24
N SER A 72 -18.46 -12.58 15.41
CA SER A 72 -19.89 -12.25 15.37
C SER A 72 -20.56 -13.12 14.31
N PHE A 73 -21.37 -14.06 14.74
CA PHE A 73 -22.13 -15.02 13.95
C PHE A 73 -23.07 -14.43 12.88
N TYR A 74 -22.98 -13.13 12.63
CA TYR A 74 -23.99 -12.37 11.89
C TYR A 74 -23.47 -11.56 10.69
N TYR A 75 -22.14 -11.51 10.45
CA TYR A 75 -21.60 -10.64 9.40
C TYR A 75 -20.85 -11.43 8.34
N ASN A 76 -21.45 -11.56 7.18
CA ASN A 76 -20.74 -11.98 5.99
C ASN A 76 -20.22 -10.69 5.30
N ILE A 77 -19.02 -10.26 5.65
CA ILE A 77 -18.34 -9.13 5.02
C ILE A 77 -17.82 -9.66 3.68
N ASN A 78 -18.22 -9.02 2.60
CA ASN A 78 -17.61 -9.26 1.31
C ASN A 78 -16.26 -8.52 1.32
N ASN A 79 -15.22 -9.26 1.69
CA ASN A 79 -14.01 -8.86 2.41
C ASN A 79 -12.98 -8.16 1.54
N GLY A 80 -13.32 -7.15 0.74
CA GLY A 80 -12.26 -6.44 0.04
C GLY A 80 -12.71 -5.25 -0.77
N GLY A 81 -11.74 -4.42 -1.11
CA GLY A 81 -11.95 -3.26 -1.92
C GLY A 81 -10.66 -2.64 -2.43
N LEU A 82 -10.81 -1.63 -3.27
CA LEU A 82 -9.67 -0.91 -3.81
C LEU A 82 -9.03 -0.04 -2.73
N GLY A 83 -7.72 0.03 -2.76
CA GLY A 83 -6.93 0.88 -1.90
C GLY A 83 -5.90 1.69 -2.67
N VAL A 84 -5.67 2.90 -2.20
CA VAL A 84 -4.60 3.77 -2.68
C VAL A 84 -3.83 4.32 -1.48
N GLY A 85 -2.53 4.48 -1.64
CA GLY A 85 -1.67 5.05 -0.61
C GLY A 85 -0.71 6.07 -1.21
N LEU A 86 -0.41 7.11 -0.46
CA LEU A 86 0.60 8.09 -0.79
C LEU A 86 1.50 8.28 0.41
N GLY A 87 2.80 8.39 0.18
CA GLY A 87 3.73 8.59 1.28
C GLY A 87 5.03 9.26 0.89
N TYR A 88 5.74 9.62 1.93
CA TYR A 88 7.04 10.24 1.87
C TYR A 88 8.00 9.50 2.79
N ARG A 89 9.24 9.29 2.34
CA ARG A 89 10.33 8.67 3.10
C ARG A 89 11.56 9.57 3.11
N TYR A 90 12.18 9.68 4.27
CA TYR A 90 13.46 10.32 4.45
C TYR A 90 14.51 9.26 4.82
N TYR A 91 15.50 9.06 3.96
CA TYR A 91 16.58 8.10 4.17
C TYR A 91 17.73 8.75 4.96
N THR A 92 18.17 8.11 6.04
CA THR A 92 19.22 8.63 6.92
C THR A 92 20.63 8.44 6.39
N GLY A 93 20.81 7.70 5.28
CA GLY A 93 22.11 7.44 4.65
C GLY A 93 22.34 8.30 3.41
N LEU A 94 23.58 8.24 2.88
CA LEU A 94 23.96 8.93 1.65
C LEU A 94 23.29 8.32 0.39
N ARG A 95 22.69 7.15 0.49
CA ARG A 95 21.99 6.45 -0.60
C ARG A 95 20.62 5.97 -0.12
N PRO A 96 19.59 5.99 -0.96
CA PRO A 96 18.24 5.53 -0.60
C PRO A 96 18.13 3.98 -0.58
N HIS A 97 19.07 3.31 0.08
CA HIS A 97 19.11 1.86 0.30
C HIS A 97 19.49 1.55 1.75
N ARG A 98 19.02 2.36 2.67
CA ARG A 98 19.30 2.21 4.10
C ARG A 98 18.04 2.48 4.91
N PHE A 99 18.21 2.71 6.19
CA PHE A 99 17.14 3.05 7.11
C PHE A 99 16.41 4.33 6.68
N PHE A 100 15.11 4.35 6.82
CA PHE A 100 14.28 5.52 6.59
C PHE A 100 13.22 5.68 7.67
N ILE A 101 12.76 6.93 7.79
CA ILE A 101 11.56 7.33 8.50
C ILE A 101 10.65 8.04 7.50
N GLY A 102 9.35 7.99 7.71
CA GLY A 102 8.42 8.61 6.77
C GLY A 102 7.00 8.71 7.29
N ALA A 103 6.15 9.25 6.45
CA ALA A 103 4.72 9.31 6.67
C ALA A 103 3.99 8.75 5.45
N LYS A 104 2.86 8.10 5.68
CA LYS A 104 2.01 7.52 4.65
C LYS A 104 0.55 7.80 4.99
N ALA A 105 -0.27 7.97 3.98
CA ALA A 105 -1.72 8.03 4.09
C ALA A 105 -2.32 7.00 3.14
N ASP A 106 -3.06 6.06 3.69
CA ASP A 106 -3.77 5.02 2.95
C ASP A 106 -5.27 5.29 2.97
N LEU A 107 -5.92 5.07 1.85
CA LEU A 107 -7.36 5.16 1.67
C LEU A 107 -7.87 3.86 1.07
N PHE A 108 -8.77 3.18 1.78
CA PHE A 108 -9.35 1.92 1.35
C PHE A 108 -10.86 2.04 1.22
N THR A 109 -11.40 1.39 0.20
CA THR A 109 -12.83 1.16 0.06
C THR A 109 -13.12 -0.31 0.26
N TYR A 110 -14.17 -0.66 0.99
CA TYR A 110 -14.61 -2.04 1.13
C TYR A 110 -16.14 -2.09 1.22
N LYS A 111 -16.71 -3.24 0.91
CA LYS A 111 -18.16 -3.45 0.95
C LYS A 111 -18.54 -4.19 2.22
N VAL A 112 -19.46 -3.63 2.98
CA VAL A 112 -20.06 -4.26 4.16
C VAL A 112 -21.43 -4.73 3.79
N GLY A 113 -21.68 -6.03 3.86
CA GLY A 113 -23.00 -6.63 3.63
C GLY A 113 -23.41 -7.47 4.84
N LEU A 114 -24.64 -7.31 5.32
CA LEU A 114 -25.23 -8.16 6.33
C LEU A 114 -26.00 -9.29 5.63
N LYS A 115 -25.51 -10.54 5.79
CA LYS A 115 -26.27 -11.73 5.43
C LYS A 115 -26.80 -12.36 6.71
N THR A 116 -28.03 -12.07 7.04
CA THR A 116 -28.80 -12.87 8.01
C THR A 116 -29.75 -13.76 7.22
N GLN A 117 -30.06 -14.95 7.72
CA GLN A 117 -30.97 -15.90 7.05
C GLN A 117 -32.38 -15.34 6.71
N THR A 118 -32.72 -14.18 7.28
CA THR A 118 -34.04 -13.54 7.14
C THR A 118 -33.98 -12.10 6.57
N LEU A 119 -32.82 -11.46 6.48
CA LEU A 119 -32.70 -10.08 6.01
C LEU A 119 -31.51 -9.96 5.05
N ASN A 120 -31.80 -9.75 3.78
CA ASN A 120 -30.81 -9.29 2.79
C ASN A 120 -30.71 -7.77 2.90
N ILE A 121 -29.69 -7.27 3.60
CA ILE A 121 -29.36 -5.86 3.57
C ILE A 121 -28.37 -5.63 2.42
N GLU A 122 -28.70 -4.69 1.55
CA GLU A 122 -27.82 -4.33 0.43
C GLU A 122 -26.42 -3.95 0.91
N PRO A 123 -25.36 -4.41 0.22
CA PRO A 123 -24.00 -4.11 0.61
C PRO A 123 -23.72 -2.60 0.48
N ARG A 124 -23.33 -1.98 1.57
CA ARG A 124 -22.91 -0.58 1.62
C ARG A 124 -21.39 -0.47 1.46
N THR A 125 -20.96 0.57 0.77
CA THR A 125 -19.54 0.88 0.64
C THR A 125 -19.08 1.69 1.85
N SER A 126 -18.07 1.22 2.53
CA SER A 126 -17.39 1.95 3.59
C SER A 126 -16.03 2.44 3.10
N MET A 127 -15.53 3.51 3.68
CA MET A 127 -14.26 4.12 3.33
C MET A 127 -13.42 4.35 4.59
N ILE A 128 -12.19 3.83 4.58
CA ILE A 128 -11.24 3.94 5.69
C ILE A 128 -10.06 4.81 5.25
N PHE A 129 -9.67 5.74 6.09
CA PHE A 129 -8.46 6.54 5.96
C PHE A 129 -7.51 6.25 7.11
N ILE A 130 -6.23 5.95 6.77
CA ILE A 130 -5.20 5.60 7.75
C ILE A 130 -3.95 6.46 7.51
N PRO A 131 -3.84 7.64 8.15
CA PRO A 131 -2.57 8.33 8.25
C PRO A 131 -1.64 7.55 9.19
N SER A 132 -0.37 7.40 8.80
CA SER A 132 0.61 6.62 9.55
C SER A 132 2.00 7.23 9.49
N LEU A 133 2.78 7.01 10.54
CA LEU A 133 4.22 7.20 10.55
C LEU A 133 4.86 5.84 10.32
N GLN A 134 5.83 5.79 9.41
CA GLN A 134 6.49 4.56 9.02
C GLN A 134 8.00 4.64 9.22
N THR A 135 8.58 3.50 9.48
CA THR A 135 10.03 3.29 9.47
C THR A 135 10.35 1.98 8.76
N GLY A 136 11.54 1.85 8.24
CA GLY A 136 11.93 0.63 7.56
C GLY A 136 13.38 0.67 7.08
N TYR A 137 13.77 -0.41 6.44
CA TYR A 137 15.10 -0.55 5.89
C TYR A 137 15.02 -1.09 4.46
N MET A 138 15.58 -0.36 3.51
CA MET A 138 15.69 -0.84 2.12
C MET A 138 16.98 -1.64 1.95
N ILE A 139 16.85 -2.87 1.51
CA ILE A 139 17.94 -3.78 1.14
C ILE A 139 18.00 -3.81 -0.38
N LEU A 140 19.13 -3.42 -0.95
CA LEU A 140 19.38 -3.51 -2.39
C LEU A 140 20.16 -4.79 -2.70
N ILE A 141 19.74 -5.48 -3.75
CA ILE A 141 20.38 -6.67 -4.28
C ILE A 141 20.82 -6.34 -5.71
N ASN A 142 22.13 -6.42 -5.95
CA ASN A 142 22.74 -6.09 -7.25
C ASN A 142 22.39 -4.70 -7.78
N ASP A 143 22.18 -3.72 -6.88
CA ASP A 143 21.80 -2.34 -7.18
C ASP A 143 20.53 -2.16 -8.05
N MET A 144 19.83 -3.24 -8.35
CA MET A 144 18.65 -3.26 -9.20
C MET A 144 17.39 -3.70 -8.42
N PHE A 145 17.47 -4.73 -7.62
CA PHE A 145 16.33 -5.26 -6.89
C PHE A 145 16.31 -4.76 -5.46
N PHE A 146 15.14 -4.50 -4.92
CA PHE A 146 15.01 -4.10 -3.53
C PHE A 146 14.02 -4.98 -2.76
N ILE A 147 14.31 -5.09 -1.47
CA ILE A 147 13.41 -5.62 -0.45
C ILE A 147 13.34 -4.59 0.65
N THR A 148 12.14 -4.17 1.03
CA THR A 148 11.94 -3.11 2.01
C THR A 148 10.92 -3.55 3.07
N PRO A 149 11.36 -4.18 4.18
CA PRO A 149 10.53 -4.35 5.35
C PRO A 149 10.22 -3.00 5.99
N THR A 150 8.97 -2.84 6.44
CA THR A 150 8.45 -1.62 7.05
C THR A 150 7.65 -1.94 8.32
N ALA A 151 7.69 -1.04 9.27
CA ALA A 151 6.82 -1.01 10.42
C ALA A 151 6.21 0.39 10.54
N SER A 152 4.93 0.48 10.88
CA SER A 152 4.22 1.75 10.97
C SER A 152 3.25 1.75 12.13
N VAL A 153 2.97 2.95 12.62
CA VAL A 153 1.89 3.21 13.56
C VAL A 153 0.98 4.27 12.93
N GLY A 154 -0.30 4.03 12.94
CA GLY A 154 -1.29 4.90 12.32
C GLY A 154 -2.54 5.05 13.13
N TYR A 155 -3.46 5.84 12.62
CA TYR A 155 -4.78 6.03 13.19
C TYR A 155 -5.84 5.74 12.14
N LYS A 156 -6.61 4.67 12.35
CA LYS A 156 -7.70 4.28 11.48
C LYS A 156 -8.89 5.20 11.71
N THR A 157 -9.38 5.84 10.65
CA THR A 157 -10.55 6.71 10.68
C THR A 157 -11.54 6.26 9.62
N ASN A 158 -12.79 6.05 10.01
CA ASN A 158 -13.87 5.79 9.08
C ASN A 158 -14.44 7.12 8.56
N LEU A 159 -14.32 7.34 7.24
CA LEU A 159 -14.81 8.55 6.59
C LEU A 159 -16.31 8.45 6.23
N GLN A 160 -16.81 7.23 6.03
CA GLN A 160 -18.19 6.99 5.63
C GLN A 160 -18.66 5.68 6.25
N SER A 161 -19.33 5.77 7.37
CA SER A 161 -19.92 4.63 8.07
C SER A 161 -21.30 5.01 8.56
N ASP A 162 -22.33 4.52 7.88
CA ASP A 162 -23.71 4.57 8.37
C ASP A 162 -23.97 3.54 9.49
N MET A 163 -22.96 2.76 9.85
CA MET A 163 -23.00 1.81 10.95
C MET A 163 -21.80 2.05 11.87
N SER A 164 -22.06 2.18 13.15
CA SER A 164 -21.06 2.35 14.23
C SER A 164 -20.23 1.09 14.52
N ILE A 165 -19.87 0.33 13.48
CA ILE A 165 -19.23 -0.98 13.64
C ILE A 165 -17.71 -0.87 13.72
N ASP A 166 -17.14 0.15 13.12
CA ASP A 166 -15.69 0.35 13.11
C ASP A 166 -15.31 1.57 13.96
N GLU A 167 -14.76 1.32 15.12
CA GLU A 167 -14.24 2.39 15.97
C GLU A 167 -12.95 2.98 15.39
N ASN A 168 -12.85 4.30 15.49
CA ASN A 168 -11.59 4.99 15.23
C ASN A 168 -10.55 4.51 16.23
N LYS A 169 -9.44 3.93 15.79
CA LYS A 169 -8.42 3.37 16.68
C LYS A 169 -7.01 3.56 16.16
N ALA A 170 -6.06 3.53 17.08
CA ALA A 170 -4.65 3.38 16.74
C ALA A 170 -4.40 1.97 16.19
N VAL A 171 -3.60 1.88 15.14
CA VAL A 171 -3.28 0.61 14.47
C VAL A 171 -1.78 0.48 14.26
N GLY A 172 -1.27 -0.73 14.51
CA GLY A 172 0.07 -1.14 14.10
C GLY A 172 0.03 -1.78 12.72
N LEU A 173 1.04 -1.51 11.90
CA LEU A 173 1.12 -2.02 10.53
C LEU A 173 2.52 -2.56 10.28
N PHE A 174 2.57 -3.71 9.63
CA PHE A 174 3.81 -4.27 9.11
C PHE A 174 3.68 -4.44 7.62
N GLY A 175 4.76 -4.20 6.90
CA GLY A 175 4.74 -4.32 5.45
C GLY A 175 6.07 -4.80 4.88
N ILE A 176 6.00 -5.24 3.64
CA ILE A 176 7.16 -5.57 2.83
C ILE A 176 6.90 -5.10 1.40
N SER A 177 7.85 -4.38 0.83
CA SER A 177 7.83 -4.02 -0.58
C SER A 177 8.98 -4.73 -1.29
N LEU A 178 8.71 -5.25 -2.48
CA LEU A 178 9.66 -5.97 -3.33
C LEU A 178 9.58 -5.39 -4.73
N GLY A 179 10.72 -5.15 -5.37
CA GLY A 179 10.68 -4.60 -6.71
C GLY A 179 12.03 -4.36 -7.34
N ALA A 180 12.02 -3.59 -8.40
CA ALA A 180 13.20 -3.16 -9.12
C ALA A 180 13.34 -1.64 -9.08
N LYS A 181 14.58 -1.19 -9.11
CA LYS A 181 15.01 0.19 -9.09
C LYS A 181 15.63 0.52 -10.45
N PHE A 182 15.24 1.67 -10.99
CA PHE A 182 15.66 2.18 -12.29
C PHE A 182 16.26 3.59 -12.18
#